data_67f39c46e2d8fbccd42870f500101d2f
#
_entry.id   67f39c46e2d8fbccd42870f500101d2f
#
_cell.length_a   1.000
_cell.length_b   1.000
_cell.length_c   1.000
_cell.angle_alpha   90.00
_cell.angle_beta   90.00
_cell.angle_gamma   90.00
#
_symmetry.space_group_name_H-M   'P 1'
#
loop_
_entity.id
_entity.type
_entity.pdbx_description
1 polymer ?
#
loop_
_entity_poly.entity_id
_entity_poly.type
_entity_poly.pdbx_seq_one_letter_code
_entity_poly.pdbx_strand_id
1 'polypeptide(L)'
;FQEDFSAFVFKIQANMNKNHRDRIAFMRICSGKFTAGMEVFHVQGNKQIKLSQPQQMMADERKMVEEAYAGDIIGIFDPGIFSIGDTLTTAKDKFQFEGIPTFAPEHFARARQEGAIQIFQEYKGGMEEIIVGVVGVLQFDVLRFRLENEYNVEIRLENLPYEHIRWIENKDEVDVDALTGTSDMKKVIDMKGNPL
;
A
#
# COMPACT_ATOMS: atom_id res chain seq x y z
N PHE A 1 19.26 -21.12 10.63
CA PHE A 1 18.00 -20.79 11.30
C PHE A 1 18.21 -19.45 11.98
N GLN A 2 17.52 -18.40 11.57
CA GLN A 2 17.48 -17.14 12.32
C GLN A 2 16.42 -17.29 13.41
N GLU A 3 16.82 -17.11 14.66
CA GLU A 3 15.91 -17.14 15.82
C GLU A 3 15.05 -15.88 15.90
N ASP A 4 15.57 -14.77 15.38
CA ASP A 4 14.86 -13.50 15.38
C ASP A 4 13.62 -13.56 14.45
N PHE A 5 12.53 -13.00 14.97
CA PHE A 5 11.31 -12.83 14.17
C PHE A 5 11.55 -11.83 13.05
N SER A 6 11.10 -12.18 11.85
CA SER A 6 10.93 -11.24 10.75
C SER A 6 9.69 -11.54 9.96
N ALA A 7 9.02 -10.50 9.48
CA ALA A 7 7.84 -10.62 8.66
C ALA A 7 7.79 -9.51 7.60
N PHE A 8 7.08 -9.80 6.52
CA PHE A 8 6.91 -8.94 5.37
C PHE A 8 5.43 -8.71 5.09
N VAL A 9 5.01 -7.44 5.03
CA VAL A 9 3.64 -7.05 4.70
C VAL A 9 3.44 -7.12 3.19
N PHE A 10 2.59 -8.01 2.71
CA PHE A 10 2.36 -8.20 1.27
C PHE A 10 0.97 -7.78 0.80
N LYS A 11 0.02 -7.59 1.71
CA LYS A 11 -1.35 -7.18 1.40
C LYS A 11 -1.94 -6.37 2.54
N ILE A 12 -2.71 -5.36 2.18
CA ILE A 12 -3.55 -4.63 3.12
C ILE A 12 -4.98 -4.73 2.62
N GLN A 13 -5.90 -5.08 3.50
CA GLN A 13 -7.31 -5.16 3.21
C GLN A 13 -8.07 -4.27 4.18
N ALA A 14 -8.86 -3.34 3.63
CA ALA A 14 -9.69 -2.43 4.38
C ALA A 14 -11.16 -2.84 4.28
N ASN A 15 -11.96 -2.49 5.29
CA ASN A 15 -13.42 -2.56 5.30
C ASN A 15 -14.01 -3.94 4.99
N MET A 16 -13.53 -4.98 5.67
CA MET A 16 -14.13 -6.32 5.57
C MET A 16 -15.54 -6.39 6.19
N ASN A 17 -15.91 -5.40 6.99
CA ASN A 17 -17.25 -5.29 7.59
C ASN A 17 -17.81 -3.90 7.29
N LYS A 18 -19.02 -3.84 6.71
CA LYS A 18 -19.72 -2.58 6.38
C LYS A 18 -19.97 -1.68 7.60
N ASN A 19 -20.01 -2.26 8.80
CA ASN A 19 -20.29 -1.55 10.06
C ASN A 19 -19.03 -1.08 10.80
N HIS A 20 -17.85 -1.54 10.42
CA HIS A 20 -16.58 -1.20 11.06
C HIS A 20 -15.53 -0.91 10.00
N ARG A 21 -14.82 0.19 10.16
CA ARG A 21 -13.66 0.54 9.32
C ARG A 21 -12.43 -0.26 9.78
N ASP A 22 -12.49 -1.57 9.62
CA ASP A 22 -11.38 -2.46 9.95
C ASP A 22 -10.38 -2.50 8.81
N ARG A 23 -9.11 -2.29 9.13
CA ARG A 23 -8.01 -2.46 8.22
C ARG A 23 -7.10 -3.56 8.75
N ILE A 24 -6.77 -4.54 7.90
CA ILE A 24 -5.93 -5.68 8.25
C ILE A 24 -4.72 -5.68 7.33
N ALA A 25 -3.53 -5.71 7.92
CA ALA A 25 -2.28 -5.95 7.23
C ALA A 25 -1.96 -7.45 7.27
N PHE A 26 -1.88 -8.08 6.10
CA PHE A 26 -1.45 -9.47 5.95
C PHE A 26 0.06 -9.50 5.78
N MET A 27 0.70 -10.30 6.62
CA MET A 27 2.14 -10.47 6.59
C MET A 27 2.52 -11.94 6.56
N ARG A 28 3.59 -12.25 5.84
CA ARG A 28 4.24 -13.55 5.85
C ARG A 28 5.36 -13.53 6.86
N ILE A 29 5.40 -14.50 7.75
CA ILE A 29 6.52 -14.69 8.66
C ILE A 29 7.66 -15.32 7.86
N CYS A 30 8.83 -14.66 7.85
CA CYS A 30 10.00 -15.08 7.09
C CYS A 30 11.00 -15.82 7.96
N SER A 31 11.10 -15.46 9.25
CA SER A 31 11.95 -16.17 10.24
C SER A 31 11.40 -16.06 11.66
N GLY A 32 11.90 -16.91 12.54
CA GLY A 32 11.55 -16.92 13.95
C GLY A 32 10.13 -17.36 14.24
N LYS A 33 9.65 -16.94 15.41
CA LYS A 33 8.32 -17.27 15.94
C LYS A 33 7.57 -15.99 16.26
N PHE A 34 6.34 -15.92 15.82
CA PHE A 34 5.37 -14.93 16.22
C PHE A 34 4.68 -15.35 17.51
N THR A 35 4.47 -14.42 18.43
CA THR A 35 3.63 -14.59 19.62
C THR A 35 2.69 -13.38 19.74
N ALA A 36 1.43 -13.63 20.05
CA ALA A 36 0.43 -12.57 20.19
C ALA A 36 0.87 -11.50 21.20
N GLY A 37 0.80 -10.25 20.82
CA GLY A 37 1.20 -9.13 21.66
C GLY A 37 2.70 -8.85 21.71
N MET A 38 3.53 -9.55 20.93
CA MET A 38 4.96 -9.27 20.85
C MET A 38 5.23 -7.86 20.33
N GLU A 39 6.35 -7.30 20.77
CA GLU A 39 6.87 -6.03 20.25
C GLU A 39 7.87 -6.28 19.14
N VAL A 40 7.73 -5.56 18.05
CA VAL A 40 8.61 -5.64 16.89
C VAL A 40 9.01 -4.25 16.43
N PHE A 41 10.11 -4.17 15.72
CA PHE A 41 10.53 -2.95 15.07
C PHE A 41 9.95 -2.87 13.65
N HIS A 42 9.20 -1.81 13.36
CA HIS A 42 8.72 -1.47 12.01
C HIS A 42 9.82 -0.66 11.31
N VAL A 43 10.49 -1.28 10.35
CA VAL A 43 11.73 -0.75 9.76
C VAL A 43 11.47 0.55 9.00
N GLN A 44 10.52 0.56 8.07
CA GLN A 44 10.19 1.74 7.27
C GLN A 44 9.60 2.88 8.10
N GLY A 45 8.81 2.55 9.13
CA GLY A 45 8.28 3.52 10.08
C GLY A 45 9.25 3.97 11.16
N ASN A 46 10.44 3.36 11.25
CA ASN A 46 11.49 3.62 12.24
C ASN A 46 10.97 3.68 13.69
N LYS A 47 10.09 2.76 14.07
CA LYS A 47 9.47 2.73 15.41
C LYS A 47 9.20 1.32 15.90
N GLN A 48 9.17 1.15 17.23
CA GLN A 48 8.64 -0.06 17.84
C GLN A 48 7.13 -0.04 17.86
N ILE A 49 6.54 -1.19 17.58
CA ILE A 49 5.10 -1.39 17.59
C ILE A 49 4.76 -2.72 18.25
N LYS A 50 3.58 -2.78 18.87
CA LYS A 50 3.04 -4.01 19.44
C LYS A 50 2.07 -4.64 18.46
N LEU A 51 2.29 -5.90 18.12
CA LEU A 51 1.41 -6.67 17.25
C LEU A 51 0.22 -7.20 18.05
N SER A 52 -0.92 -6.52 17.95
CA SER A 52 -2.13 -6.87 18.68
C SER A 52 -3.18 -7.49 17.75
N GLN A 53 -4.03 -8.35 18.32
CA GLN A 53 -5.16 -9.01 17.67
C GLN A 53 -4.79 -9.76 16.38
N PRO A 54 -3.83 -10.69 16.42
CA PRO A 54 -3.49 -11.48 15.26
C PRO A 54 -4.64 -12.40 14.89
N GLN A 55 -4.98 -12.42 13.61
CA GLN A 55 -6.04 -13.25 13.06
C GLN A 55 -5.46 -14.12 11.94
N GLN A 56 -5.78 -15.39 11.95
CA GLN A 56 -5.57 -16.28 10.82
C GLN A 56 -6.90 -16.42 10.09
N MET A 57 -6.87 -16.21 8.79
CA MET A 57 -8.03 -16.46 7.95
C MET A 57 -7.99 -17.90 7.46
N MET A 58 -8.92 -18.72 7.94
CA MET A 58 -9.20 -20.04 7.38
C MET A 58 -10.59 -20.01 6.74
N ALA A 59 -10.63 -19.89 5.43
CA ALA A 59 -11.86 -19.69 4.66
C ALA A 59 -12.64 -18.45 5.15
N ASP A 60 -13.89 -18.61 5.61
CA ASP A 60 -14.73 -17.51 6.09
C ASP A 60 -14.61 -17.22 7.59
N GLU A 61 -13.82 -18.01 8.33
CA GLU A 61 -13.69 -17.87 9.77
C GLU A 61 -12.39 -17.15 10.16
N ARG A 62 -12.53 -16.15 11.05
CA ARG A 62 -11.41 -15.46 11.69
C ARG A 62 -11.08 -16.18 12.99
N LYS A 63 -9.92 -16.81 13.04
CA LYS A 63 -9.42 -17.44 14.24
C LYS A 63 -8.28 -16.62 14.84
N MET A 64 -8.37 -16.35 16.14
CA MET A 64 -7.27 -15.72 16.87
C MET A 64 -6.07 -16.66 16.89
N VAL A 65 -4.89 -16.14 16.62
CA VAL A 65 -3.63 -16.90 16.59
C VAL A 65 -2.77 -16.45 17.73
N GLU A 66 -2.42 -17.37 18.63
CA GLU A 66 -1.50 -17.07 19.72
C GLU A 66 -0.05 -17.17 19.26
N GLU A 67 0.24 -18.12 18.39
CA GLU A 67 1.59 -18.41 17.89
C GLU A 67 1.54 -18.75 16.40
N ALA A 68 2.58 -18.31 15.66
CA ALA A 68 2.79 -18.66 14.26
C ALA A 68 4.30 -18.72 13.96
N TYR A 69 4.67 -19.41 12.89
CA TYR A 69 6.05 -19.74 12.57
C TYR A 69 6.44 -19.30 11.16
N ALA A 70 7.74 -19.32 10.87
CA ALA A 70 8.26 -19.02 9.54
C ALA A 70 7.51 -19.83 8.43
N GLY A 71 7.00 -19.12 7.44
CA GLY A 71 6.15 -19.65 6.37
C GLY A 71 4.67 -19.37 6.54
N ASP A 72 4.20 -19.13 7.77
CA ASP A 72 2.80 -18.81 8.04
C ASP A 72 2.44 -17.39 7.58
N ILE A 73 1.15 -17.21 7.29
CA ILE A 73 0.54 -15.91 6.98
C ILE A 73 -0.41 -15.56 8.11
N ILE A 74 -0.23 -14.37 8.68
CA ILE A 74 -1.10 -13.81 9.71
C ILE A 74 -1.63 -12.44 9.28
N GLY A 75 -2.85 -12.11 9.70
CA GLY A 75 -3.43 -10.77 9.57
C GLY A 75 -3.34 -10.04 10.90
N ILE A 76 -2.86 -8.80 10.88
CA ILE A 76 -2.78 -7.93 12.06
C ILE A 76 -3.70 -6.73 11.84
N PHE A 77 -4.42 -6.33 12.88
CA PHE A 77 -5.16 -5.07 12.85
C PHE A 77 -4.21 -3.91 12.53
N ASP A 78 -4.56 -3.14 11.52
CA ASP A 78 -3.78 -2.00 11.06
C ASP A 78 -4.50 -0.67 11.34
N PRO A 79 -4.01 0.13 12.28
CA PRO A 79 -4.56 1.47 12.52
C PRO A 79 -4.18 2.50 11.42
N GLY A 80 -3.68 2.05 10.28
CA GLY A 80 -3.26 2.89 9.17
C GLY A 80 -1.75 3.18 9.15
N ILE A 81 -0.95 2.34 9.82
CA ILE A 81 0.50 2.54 9.92
C ILE A 81 1.32 1.67 8.96
N PHE A 82 0.73 0.62 8.40
CA PHE A 82 1.43 -0.30 7.51
C PHE A 82 1.24 0.07 6.05
N SER A 83 2.27 -0.23 5.29
CA SER A 83 2.29 -0.21 3.82
C SER A 83 2.70 -1.56 3.27
N ILE A 84 2.27 -1.88 2.05
CA ILE A 84 2.76 -3.07 1.33
C ILE A 84 4.27 -2.92 1.10
N GLY A 85 5.04 -3.95 1.43
CA GLY A 85 6.49 -3.92 1.40
C GLY A 85 7.15 -3.66 2.74
N ASP A 86 6.39 -3.36 3.79
CA ASP A 86 6.94 -3.09 5.12
C ASP A 86 7.58 -4.34 5.74
N THR A 87 8.69 -4.11 6.42
CA THR A 87 9.46 -5.12 7.15
C THR A 87 9.28 -4.93 8.65
N LEU A 88 8.97 -6.02 9.33
CA LEU A 88 8.87 -6.10 10.79
C LEU A 88 9.92 -7.08 11.31
N THR A 89 10.65 -6.72 12.36
CA THR A 89 11.70 -7.60 12.90
C THR A 89 11.94 -7.37 14.39
N THR A 90 12.43 -8.41 15.07
CA THR A 90 13.02 -8.33 16.42
C THR A 90 14.54 -8.29 16.39
N ALA A 91 15.17 -8.48 15.22
CA ALA A 91 16.61 -8.46 15.08
C ALA A 91 17.21 -7.10 15.47
N LYS A 92 18.38 -7.14 16.12
CA LYS A 92 19.14 -5.93 16.48
C LYS A 92 19.67 -5.22 15.24
N ASP A 93 20.18 -5.99 14.29
CA ASP A 93 20.63 -5.51 13.00
C ASP A 93 19.40 -5.35 12.09
N LYS A 94 18.97 -4.11 11.96
CA LYS A 94 17.79 -3.78 11.17
C LYS A 94 18.09 -3.97 9.70
N PHE A 95 17.30 -4.80 9.06
CA PHE A 95 17.34 -5.00 7.61
C PHE A 95 15.96 -4.72 7.02
N GLN A 96 15.93 -4.45 5.75
CA GLN A 96 14.70 -4.26 4.99
C GLN A 96 14.64 -5.33 3.89
N PHE A 97 13.50 -6.02 3.79
CA PHE A 97 13.25 -6.89 2.65
C PHE A 97 13.17 -6.05 1.37
N GLU A 98 13.63 -6.63 0.26
CA GLU A 98 13.34 -6.06 -1.06
C GLU A 98 11.85 -5.93 -1.24
N GLY A 99 11.40 -4.76 -1.70
CA GLY A 99 9.98 -4.48 -1.92
C GLY A 99 9.38 -5.40 -2.98
N ILE A 100 8.05 -5.50 -2.99
CA ILE A 100 7.35 -6.17 -4.09
C ILE A 100 7.62 -5.37 -5.36
N PRO A 101 8.03 -6.02 -6.47
CA PRO A 101 8.21 -5.33 -7.74
C PRO A 101 6.93 -4.57 -8.11
N THR A 102 7.06 -3.27 -8.30
CA THR A 102 5.96 -2.43 -8.76
C THR A 102 6.12 -2.21 -10.26
N PHE A 103 5.09 -2.56 -11.01
CA PHE A 103 5.05 -2.24 -12.43
C PHE A 103 4.58 -0.80 -12.60
N ALA A 104 5.22 -0.09 -13.54
CA ALA A 104 4.72 1.23 -13.91
C ALA A 104 3.29 1.08 -14.47
N PRO A 105 2.34 1.96 -14.10
CA PRO A 105 1.01 1.92 -14.65
C PRO A 105 1.02 2.29 -16.13
N GLU A 106 0.19 1.65 -16.92
CA GLU A 106 0.03 1.88 -18.35
C GLU A 106 -1.28 2.60 -18.69
N HIS A 107 -2.23 2.61 -17.76
CA HIS A 107 -3.53 3.26 -17.92
C HIS A 107 -3.82 4.19 -16.76
N PHE A 108 -4.39 5.34 -17.05
CA PHE A 108 -4.66 6.39 -16.06
C PHE A 108 -6.11 6.85 -16.13
N ALA A 109 -6.70 7.03 -14.95
CA ALA A 109 -8.00 7.64 -14.78
C ALA A 109 -8.07 8.43 -13.47
N ARG A 110 -9.06 9.30 -13.33
CA ARG A 110 -9.32 10.04 -12.09
C ARG A 110 -10.22 9.23 -11.15
N ALA A 111 -9.76 8.87 -9.96
CA ALA A 111 -10.56 8.24 -8.89
C ALA A 111 -9.85 8.23 -7.53
N ARG A 112 -10.61 7.97 -6.48
CA ARG A 112 -10.13 7.97 -5.08
C ARG A 112 -10.09 6.55 -4.51
N GLN A 113 -8.90 6.12 -4.03
CA GLN A 113 -8.52 5.06 -3.08
C GLN A 113 -8.77 3.57 -3.42
N GLU A 114 -7.71 2.77 -3.53
CA GLU A 114 -7.24 1.59 -2.76
C GLU A 114 -6.12 0.76 -3.45
N GLY A 115 -5.20 0.33 -2.72
CA GLY A 115 -4.07 -0.63 -2.59
C GLY A 115 -3.42 -1.35 -3.79
N ALA A 116 -4.09 -1.65 -4.87
CA ALA A 116 -3.50 -2.19 -6.10
C ALA A 116 -3.37 -1.13 -7.21
N ILE A 117 -3.60 0.11 -6.86
CA ILE A 117 -3.78 1.23 -7.74
C ILE A 117 -2.81 2.31 -7.30
N GLN A 118 -2.06 2.87 -8.24
CA GLN A 118 -1.21 4.00 -7.95
C GLN A 118 -2.03 5.29 -8.04
N ILE A 119 -1.91 6.11 -7.01
CA ILE A 119 -2.66 7.36 -6.87
C ILE A 119 -1.70 8.53 -7.00
N PHE A 120 -2.08 9.47 -7.84
CA PHE A 120 -1.32 10.68 -8.09
C PHE A 120 -2.23 11.91 -7.94
N GLN A 121 -1.61 13.03 -7.58
CA GLN A 121 -2.26 14.33 -7.55
C GLN A 121 -1.57 15.26 -8.54
N GLU A 122 -2.31 16.21 -9.08
CA GLU A 122 -1.71 17.23 -9.93
C GLU A 122 -0.71 18.08 -9.12
N TYR A 123 0.47 18.29 -9.68
CA TYR A 123 1.50 19.12 -9.06
C TYR A 123 0.99 20.55 -8.95
N LYS A 124 0.94 21.09 -7.72
CA LYS A 124 0.32 22.38 -7.39
C LYS A 124 -1.17 22.51 -7.74
N GLY A 125 -1.84 21.40 -8.06
CA GLY A 125 -3.29 21.36 -8.25
C GLY A 125 -4.05 21.31 -6.92
N GLY A 126 -5.35 21.62 -6.97
CA GLY A 126 -6.25 21.45 -5.82
C GLY A 126 -6.51 19.97 -5.51
N MET A 127 -7.03 19.69 -4.31
CA MET A 127 -7.38 18.32 -3.87
C MET A 127 -8.50 17.64 -4.70
N GLU A 128 -9.06 18.31 -5.67
CA GLU A 128 -10.27 17.87 -6.37
C GLU A 128 -10.01 16.84 -7.47
N GLU A 129 -8.79 16.80 -8.02
CA GLU A 129 -8.47 15.90 -9.12
C GLU A 129 -7.44 14.84 -8.73
N ILE A 130 -7.93 13.62 -8.53
CA ILE A 130 -7.10 12.46 -8.25
C ILE A 130 -6.93 11.64 -9.52
N ILE A 131 -5.69 11.39 -9.88
CA ILE A 131 -5.30 10.55 -11.01
C ILE A 131 -4.98 9.16 -10.47
N VAL A 132 -5.54 8.15 -11.11
CA VAL A 132 -5.32 6.75 -10.77
C VAL A 132 -4.62 6.06 -11.92
N GLY A 133 -3.50 5.41 -11.60
CA GLY A 133 -2.77 4.58 -12.55
C GLY A 133 -2.97 3.10 -12.26
N VAL A 134 -3.24 2.32 -13.30
CA VAL A 134 -3.41 0.86 -13.25
C VAL A 134 -2.61 0.19 -14.35
N VAL A 135 -2.25 -1.08 -14.15
CA VAL A 135 -1.53 -1.87 -15.17
C VAL A 135 -2.51 -2.40 -16.23
N GLY A 136 -3.75 -2.68 -15.86
CA GLY A 136 -4.75 -3.20 -16.78
C GLY A 136 -6.11 -2.56 -16.58
N VAL A 137 -6.82 -2.26 -17.67
CA VAL A 137 -8.11 -1.52 -17.67
C VAL A 137 -9.19 -2.16 -16.80
N LEU A 138 -9.20 -3.48 -16.66
CA LEU A 138 -10.14 -4.19 -15.79
C LEU A 138 -10.02 -3.79 -14.32
N GLN A 139 -8.87 -3.27 -13.89
CA GLN A 139 -8.69 -2.78 -12.51
C GLN A 139 -9.54 -1.54 -12.24
N PHE A 140 -9.90 -0.76 -13.25
CA PHE A 140 -10.84 0.34 -13.10
C PHE A 140 -12.26 -0.15 -12.82
N ASP A 141 -12.69 -1.24 -13.45
CA ASP A 141 -14.00 -1.82 -13.20
C ASP A 141 -14.10 -2.41 -11.80
N VAL A 142 -13.04 -3.07 -11.35
CA VAL A 142 -12.94 -3.56 -9.96
C VAL A 142 -12.98 -2.39 -8.97
N LEU A 143 -12.24 -1.32 -9.24
CA LEU A 143 -12.25 -0.12 -8.40
C LEU A 143 -13.65 0.49 -8.31
N ARG A 144 -14.31 0.68 -9.45
CA ARG A 144 -15.67 1.22 -9.51
C ARG A 144 -16.64 0.34 -8.71
N PHE A 145 -16.64 -0.97 -9.00
CA PHE A 145 -17.51 -1.91 -8.32
C PHE A 145 -17.34 -1.85 -6.79
N ARG A 146 -16.12 -1.80 -6.31
CA ARG A 146 -15.83 -1.73 -4.88
C ARG A 146 -16.28 -0.42 -4.27
N LEU A 147 -15.99 0.72 -4.91
CA LEU A 147 -16.38 2.03 -4.40
C LEU A 147 -17.90 2.17 -4.33
N GLU A 148 -18.63 1.67 -5.33
CA GLU A 148 -20.09 1.71 -5.36
C GLU A 148 -20.72 0.74 -4.35
N ASN A 149 -20.23 -0.51 -4.26
CA ASN A 149 -20.89 -1.55 -3.47
C ASN A 149 -20.39 -1.65 -2.03
N GLU A 150 -19.13 -1.34 -1.75
CA GLU A 150 -18.55 -1.44 -0.41
C GLU A 150 -18.62 -0.09 0.34
N TYR A 151 -18.48 1.01 -0.38
CA TYR A 151 -18.39 2.36 0.21
C TYR A 151 -19.61 3.24 -0.08
N ASN A 152 -20.53 2.77 -0.93
CA ASN A 152 -21.69 3.53 -1.39
C ASN A 152 -21.31 4.91 -1.96
N VAL A 153 -20.19 4.95 -2.70
CA VAL A 153 -19.66 6.14 -3.35
C VAL A 153 -19.81 5.97 -4.85
N GLU A 154 -20.61 6.79 -5.47
CA GLU A 154 -20.70 6.87 -6.94
C GLU A 154 -19.46 7.60 -7.47
N ILE A 155 -18.75 6.99 -8.42
CA ILE A 155 -17.58 7.59 -9.05
C ILE A 155 -17.74 7.70 -10.54
N ARG A 156 -17.16 8.76 -11.09
CA ARG A 156 -16.99 8.92 -12.53
C ARG A 156 -15.52 8.78 -12.87
N LEU A 157 -15.20 7.83 -13.74
CA LEU A 157 -13.85 7.65 -14.29
C LEU A 157 -13.77 8.32 -15.65
N GLU A 158 -12.76 9.13 -15.82
CA GLU A 158 -12.43 9.78 -17.09
C GLU A 158 -11.04 9.30 -17.52
N ASN A 159 -10.97 8.63 -18.68
CA ASN A 159 -9.70 8.14 -19.20
C ASN A 159 -8.82 9.32 -19.62
N LEU A 160 -7.56 9.26 -19.23
CA LEU A 160 -6.56 10.25 -19.62
C LEU A 160 -5.68 9.68 -20.74
N PRO A 161 -5.19 10.52 -21.66
CA PRO A 161 -4.41 10.09 -22.81
C PRO A 161 -2.92 9.86 -22.47
N TYR A 162 -2.62 9.44 -21.24
CA TYR A 162 -1.26 9.19 -20.80
C TYR A 162 -0.99 7.69 -20.74
N GLU A 163 0.15 7.27 -21.29
CA GLU A 163 0.58 5.86 -21.34
C GLU A 163 1.80 5.60 -20.48
N HIS A 164 2.53 6.64 -20.09
CA HIS A 164 3.79 6.50 -19.37
C HIS A 164 3.87 7.44 -18.19
N ILE A 165 4.55 6.99 -17.13
CA ILE A 165 4.94 7.81 -15.99
C ILE A 165 6.45 7.74 -15.79
N ARG A 166 7.05 8.83 -15.32
CA ARG A 166 8.48 8.90 -15.01
C ARG A 166 8.69 9.59 -13.68
N TRP A 167 9.48 8.96 -12.83
CA TRP A 167 9.92 9.57 -11.57
C TRP A 167 11.15 10.42 -11.78
N ILE A 168 11.21 11.54 -11.08
CA ILE A 168 12.39 12.40 -11.05
C ILE A 168 13.31 11.86 -9.94
N GLU A 169 14.41 11.20 -10.33
CA GLU A 169 15.33 10.54 -9.39
C GLU A 169 16.07 11.53 -8.50
N ASN A 170 16.48 12.68 -9.06
CA ASN A 170 17.24 13.71 -8.38
C ASN A 170 16.39 14.95 -8.03
N LYS A 171 15.21 14.70 -7.47
CA LYS A 171 14.21 15.73 -7.16
C LYS A 171 14.73 16.90 -6.31
N ASP A 172 15.78 16.67 -5.51
CA ASP A 172 16.38 17.70 -4.64
C ASP A 172 17.33 18.62 -5.40
N GLU A 173 17.76 18.24 -6.62
CA GLU A 173 18.67 19.00 -7.47
C GLU A 173 17.97 19.65 -8.68
N VAL A 174 16.74 19.22 -8.97
CA VAL A 174 15.98 19.67 -10.13
C VAL A 174 14.88 20.61 -9.70
N ASP A 175 14.86 21.80 -10.31
CA ASP A 175 13.72 22.70 -10.20
C ASP A 175 12.52 22.15 -11.01
N VAL A 176 11.60 21.48 -10.33
CA VAL A 176 10.41 20.88 -10.94
C VAL A 176 9.52 21.93 -11.62
N ASP A 177 9.54 23.16 -11.13
CA ASP A 177 8.77 24.26 -11.74
C ASP A 177 9.36 24.68 -13.09
N ALA A 178 10.67 24.68 -13.19
CA ALA A 178 11.39 25.03 -14.42
C ALA A 178 11.35 23.93 -15.50
N LEU A 179 10.92 22.72 -15.16
CA LEU A 179 10.79 21.65 -16.16
C LEU A 179 9.69 22.03 -17.17
N THR A 180 10.10 22.28 -18.38
CA THR A 180 9.20 22.54 -19.53
C THR A 180 8.90 21.21 -20.21
N GLY A 181 7.64 20.89 -20.34
CA GLY A 181 7.16 19.71 -21.09
C GLY A 181 6.44 20.10 -22.37
N THR A 182 6.19 19.09 -23.18
CA THR A 182 5.27 19.21 -24.33
C THR A 182 3.83 19.36 -23.84
N SER A 183 2.92 19.78 -24.71
CA SER A 183 1.47 19.89 -24.39
C SER A 183 0.85 18.61 -23.85
N ASP A 184 1.51 17.47 -24.09
CA ASP A 184 1.03 16.13 -23.73
C ASP A 184 1.65 15.62 -22.41
N MET A 185 2.36 16.47 -21.67
CA MET A 185 2.97 16.13 -20.39
C MET A 185 2.22 16.79 -19.25
N LYS A 186 1.92 16.02 -18.20
CA LYS A 186 1.31 16.53 -16.97
C LYS A 186 2.23 16.23 -15.78
N LYS A 187 2.54 17.26 -14.99
CA LYS A 187 3.30 17.09 -13.74
C LYS A 187 2.36 16.63 -12.64
N VAL A 188 2.75 15.57 -11.95
CA VAL A 188 1.97 14.99 -10.85
C VAL A 188 2.88 14.67 -9.67
N ILE A 189 2.29 14.44 -8.49
CA ILE A 189 2.97 13.96 -7.30
C ILE A 189 2.34 12.63 -6.86
N ASP A 190 3.17 11.73 -6.35
CA ASP A 190 2.68 10.51 -5.73
C ASP A 190 2.16 10.79 -4.30
N MET A 191 1.60 9.77 -3.65
CA MET A 191 1.10 9.87 -2.26
C MET A 191 2.19 10.16 -1.22
N LYS A 192 3.46 10.05 -1.60
CA LYS A 192 4.63 10.39 -0.75
C LYS A 192 5.13 11.80 -1.01
N GLY A 193 4.52 12.53 -1.95
CA GLY A 193 4.91 13.87 -2.35
C GLY A 193 6.10 13.91 -3.32
N ASN A 194 6.45 12.79 -3.96
CA ASN A 194 7.50 12.79 -4.97
C ASN A 194 6.94 13.29 -6.31
N PRO A 195 7.61 14.23 -6.97
CA PRO A 195 7.20 14.72 -8.28
C PRO A 195 7.53 13.71 -9.38
N LEU A 196 6.63 13.68 -10.39
CA LEU A 196 6.68 12.82 -11.55
C LEU A 196 6.30 13.60 -12.81
#